data_ff004f97936a7e151123b94147ee7a98
#
_entry.id   ff004f97936a7e151123b94147ee7a98
#
_cell.length_a   1.000
_cell.length_b   1.000
_cell.length_c   1.000
_cell.angle_alpha   90.00
_cell.angle_beta   90.00
_cell.angle_gamma   90.00
#
_symmetry.space_group_name_H-M   'P 1'
#
loop_
_entity.id
_entity.type
_entity.pdbx_description
1 polymer ?
#
loop_
_entity_poly.entity_id
_entity_poly.type
_entity_poly.pdbx_seq_one_letter_code
_entity_poly.pdbx_strand_id
1 'polypeptide(L)'
;TAMKSGMLAAEAAFEAVQNGRARDVLVDYEDRLRTSWIAKELQLVKNAEPLLSKFGGTIGTALAGIDMWMRTLKIGLPFTMKHKPDNEKIWRKEACAEIAYPKPDGKISFDRLSSVFLSNTNHEEDQPVHLQLKDASIPISYNLPLYDEPAQRYCPAGVYEVVGEEEGNPRFQINAQNCVHCKTCDIKDPTQNINWV
;
A
#
# COMPACT_ATOMS: atom_id res chain seq x y z
N THR A 1 12.03 -4.36 -10.53
CA THR A 1 12.04 -5.36 -9.45
C THR A 1 10.78 -6.21 -9.44
N ALA A 2 9.57 -5.66 -9.34
CA ALA A 2 8.31 -6.40 -9.21
C ALA A 2 8.08 -7.46 -10.30
N MET A 3 8.24 -7.11 -11.57
CA MET A 3 8.09 -8.07 -12.68
C MET A 3 9.06 -9.25 -12.56
N LYS A 4 10.36 -8.98 -12.27
CA LYS A 4 11.34 -10.06 -12.13
C LYS A 4 11.09 -10.92 -10.91
N SER A 5 10.64 -10.36 -9.79
CA SER A 5 10.26 -11.17 -8.62
C SER A 5 9.08 -12.09 -8.93
N GLY A 6 8.07 -11.59 -9.66
CA GLY A 6 6.96 -12.42 -10.14
C GLY A 6 7.40 -13.55 -11.08
N MET A 7 8.35 -13.30 -11.99
CA MET A 7 8.92 -14.35 -12.83
C MET A 7 9.62 -15.44 -12.02
N LEU A 8 10.43 -15.05 -11.01
CA LEU A 8 11.10 -16.02 -10.14
C LEU A 8 10.11 -16.83 -9.30
N ALA A 9 9.02 -16.20 -8.84
CA ALA A 9 7.96 -16.89 -8.12
C ALA A 9 7.24 -17.89 -9.03
N ALA A 10 6.93 -17.51 -10.28
CA ALA A 10 6.29 -18.40 -11.25
C ALA A 10 7.17 -19.60 -11.60
N GLU A 11 8.46 -19.40 -11.79
CA GLU A 11 9.43 -20.47 -12.04
C GLU A 11 9.50 -21.44 -10.86
N ALA A 12 9.58 -20.93 -9.61
CA ALA A 12 9.59 -21.77 -8.42
C ALA A 12 8.28 -22.52 -8.22
N ALA A 13 7.14 -21.88 -8.46
CA ALA A 13 5.83 -22.52 -8.38
C ALA A 13 5.66 -23.62 -9.44
N PHE A 14 6.09 -23.37 -10.67
CA PHE A 14 6.05 -24.35 -11.75
C PHE A 14 6.85 -25.60 -11.40
N GLU A 15 8.07 -25.45 -10.92
CA GLU A 15 8.92 -26.57 -10.50
C GLU A 15 8.30 -27.35 -9.33
N ALA A 16 7.70 -26.66 -8.36
CA ALA A 16 7.02 -27.31 -7.25
C ALA A 16 5.85 -28.19 -7.74
N VAL A 17 5.03 -27.65 -8.64
CA VAL A 17 3.90 -28.40 -9.25
C VAL A 17 4.39 -29.60 -10.05
N GLN A 18 5.45 -29.45 -10.87
CA GLN A 18 6.03 -30.55 -11.63
C GLN A 18 6.58 -31.68 -10.74
N ASN A 19 7.04 -31.34 -9.55
CA ASN A 19 7.53 -32.30 -8.56
C ASN A 19 6.42 -32.84 -7.63
N GLY A 20 5.14 -32.56 -7.94
CA GLY A 20 3.99 -33.03 -7.15
C GLY A 20 3.84 -32.38 -5.77
N ARG A 21 4.53 -31.26 -5.52
CA ARG A 21 4.43 -30.50 -4.27
C ARG A 21 3.17 -29.63 -4.30
N ALA A 22 2.33 -29.76 -3.29
CA ALA A 22 1.11 -28.97 -3.13
C ALA A 22 1.03 -28.41 -1.71
N ARG A 23 0.49 -27.20 -1.55
CA ARG A 23 0.33 -26.50 -0.27
C ARG A 23 1.65 -26.35 0.51
N ASP A 24 2.69 -25.99 -0.21
CA ASP A 24 4.06 -25.97 0.29
C ASP A 24 4.63 -24.55 0.32
N VAL A 25 5.65 -24.34 1.14
CA VAL A 25 6.42 -23.07 1.18
C VAL A 25 7.51 -23.11 0.12
N LEU A 26 7.50 -22.16 -0.80
CA LEU A 26 8.46 -22.07 -1.90
C LEU A 26 9.80 -21.47 -1.43
N VAL A 27 10.57 -22.20 -0.63
CA VAL A 27 11.89 -21.74 -0.13
C VAL A 27 12.85 -21.40 -1.26
N ASP A 28 12.78 -22.13 -2.37
CA ASP A 28 13.60 -21.89 -3.57
C ASP A 28 13.38 -20.48 -4.17
N TYR A 29 12.18 -19.92 -4.00
CA TYR A 29 11.90 -18.55 -4.41
C TYR A 29 12.73 -17.52 -3.63
N GLU A 30 12.84 -17.68 -2.33
CA GLU A 30 13.64 -16.79 -1.48
C GLU A 30 15.11 -16.81 -1.90
N ASP A 31 15.69 -17.99 -2.10
CA ASP A 31 17.08 -18.14 -2.51
C ASP A 31 17.33 -17.53 -3.90
N ARG A 32 16.46 -17.77 -4.87
CA ARG A 32 16.52 -17.16 -6.19
C ARG A 32 16.43 -15.64 -6.13
N LEU A 33 15.54 -15.10 -5.29
CA LEU A 33 15.40 -13.65 -5.09
C LEU A 33 16.68 -13.05 -4.50
N ARG A 34 17.21 -13.66 -3.43
CA ARG A 34 18.42 -13.19 -2.73
C ARG A 34 19.67 -13.23 -3.60
N THR A 35 19.80 -14.22 -4.48
CA THR A 35 20.94 -14.36 -5.39
C THR A 35 20.80 -13.52 -6.66
N SER A 36 19.60 -12.98 -6.94
CA SER A 36 19.32 -12.18 -8.13
C SER A 36 19.89 -10.75 -8.04
N TRP A 37 19.87 -10.06 -9.17
CA TRP A 37 20.20 -8.63 -9.23
C TRP A 37 19.25 -7.76 -8.39
N ILE A 38 18.02 -8.23 -8.16
CA ILE A 38 17.01 -7.52 -7.33
C ILE A 38 17.55 -7.24 -5.93
N ALA A 39 18.10 -8.25 -5.28
CA ALA A 39 18.65 -8.09 -3.93
C ALA A 39 19.78 -7.06 -3.87
N LYS A 40 20.64 -7.03 -4.90
CA LYS A 40 21.72 -6.05 -5.02
C LYS A 40 21.18 -4.63 -5.18
N GLU A 41 20.17 -4.45 -6.03
CA GLU A 41 19.55 -3.16 -6.25
C GLU A 41 18.81 -2.66 -4.99
N LEU A 42 18.05 -3.53 -4.32
CA LEU A 42 17.36 -3.19 -3.06
C LEU A 42 18.35 -2.82 -1.94
N GLN A 43 19.50 -3.50 -1.88
CA GLN A 43 20.57 -3.14 -0.94
C GLN A 43 21.18 -1.76 -1.23
N LEU A 44 21.26 -1.36 -2.48
CA LEU A 44 21.75 -0.04 -2.86
C LEU A 44 20.83 1.07 -2.37
N VAL A 45 19.51 0.87 -2.48
CA VAL A 45 18.50 1.89 -2.16
C VAL A 45 17.88 1.75 -0.76
N LYS A 46 18.38 0.87 0.09
CA LYS A 46 17.74 0.48 1.36
C LYS A 46 17.47 1.64 2.35
N ASN A 47 18.22 2.74 2.25
CA ASN A 47 18.03 3.92 3.10
C ASN A 47 17.26 5.05 2.41
N ALA A 48 16.87 4.90 1.14
CA ALA A 48 16.19 5.97 0.39
C ALA A 48 14.86 6.35 1.05
N GLU A 49 13.99 5.37 1.31
CA GLU A 49 12.69 5.61 1.94
C GLU A 49 12.83 6.19 3.38
N PRO A 50 13.64 5.62 4.29
CA PRO A 50 13.89 6.23 5.60
C PRO A 50 14.38 7.68 5.55
N LEU A 51 15.24 8.03 4.61
CA LEU A 51 15.74 9.39 4.45
C LEU A 51 14.66 10.34 3.94
N LEU A 52 13.86 9.91 2.96
CA LEU A 52 12.70 10.67 2.47
C LEU A 52 11.66 10.88 3.57
N SER A 53 11.35 9.82 4.31
CA SER A 53 10.37 9.87 5.40
C SER A 53 10.78 10.80 6.55
N LYS A 54 12.08 10.87 6.86
CA LYS A 54 12.60 11.66 7.99
C LYS A 54 12.89 13.12 7.63
N PHE A 55 13.38 13.39 6.43
CA PHE A 55 13.87 14.71 6.03
C PHE A 55 13.02 15.37 4.93
N GLY A 56 11.90 14.72 4.52
CA GLY A 56 10.99 15.22 3.49
C GLY A 56 11.54 15.07 2.07
N GLY A 57 10.75 15.51 1.09
CA GLY A 57 11.05 15.30 -0.33
C GLY A 57 12.38 15.87 -0.81
N THR A 58 12.66 17.14 -0.52
CA THR A 58 13.83 17.83 -1.07
C THR A 58 15.14 17.39 -0.42
N ILE A 59 15.24 17.55 0.93
CA ILE A 59 16.46 17.20 1.67
C ILE A 59 16.65 15.69 1.68
N GLY A 60 15.58 14.93 1.89
CA GLY A 60 15.63 13.47 1.88
C GLY A 60 16.11 12.90 0.55
N THR A 61 15.69 13.47 -0.59
CA THR A 61 16.17 13.06 -1.92
C THR A 61 17.67 13.31 -2.08
N ALA A 62 18.15 14.47 -1.68
CA ALA A 62 19.58 14.79 -1.74
C ALA A 62 20.42 13.81 -0.89
N LEU A 63 20.00 13.57 0.35
CA LEU A 63 20.69 12.63 1.24
C LEU A 63 20.62 11.18 0.75
N ALA A 64 19.46 10.75 0.20
CA ALA A 64 19.32 9.44 -0.41
C ALA A 64 20.25 9.26 -1.61
N GLY A 65 20.36 10.28 -2.46
CA GLY A 65 21.28 10.29 -3.59
C GLY A 65 22.74 10.13 -3.15
N ILE A 66 23.15 10.85 -2.10
CA ILE A 66 24.49 10.73 -1.53
C ILE A 66 24.73 9.32 -0.96
N ASP A 67 23.80 8.76 -0.16
CA ASP A 67 23.95 7.40 0.41
C ASP A 67 24.05 6.35 -0.72
N MET A 68 23.21 6.45 -1.74
CA MET A 68 23.26 5.55 -2.91
C MET A 68 24.59 5.66 -3.65
N TRP A 69 25.10 6.86 -3.86
CA TRP A 69 26.39 7.08 -4.53
C TRP A 69 27.56 6.52 -3.70
N MET A 70 27.56 6.80 -2.39
CA MET A 70 28.55 6.23 -1.47
C MET A 70 28.52 4.68 -1.48
N ARG A 71 27.33 4.07 -1.53
CA ARG A 71 27.19 2.61 -1.63
C ARG A 71 27.74 2.05 -2.93
N THR A 72 27.56 2.77 -4.04
CA THR A 72 28.17 2.40 -5.32
C THR A 72 29.70 2.36 -5.20
N LEU A 73 30.27 3.27 -4.44
CA LEU A 73 31.72 3.31 -4.12
C LEU A 73 32.13 2.34 -2.98
N LYS A 74 31.21 1.52 -2.46
CA LYS A 74 31.39 0.57 -1.34
C LYS A 74 31.78 1.22 0.00
N ILE A 75 31.50 2.50 0.19
CA ILE A 75 31.73 3.27 1.42
C ILE A 75 30.45 3.71 2.12
N GLY A 76 29.28 3.18 1.70
CA GLY A 76 27.98 3.52 2.27
C GLY A 76 27.79 3.04 3.71
N LEU A 77 26.77 3.59 4.38
CA LEU A 77 26.44 3.23 5.77
C LEU A 77 26.16 1.72 5.90
N PRO A 78 26.79 1.03 6.88
CA PRO A 78 26.66 -0.43 7.03
C PRO A 78 25.27 -0.85 7.54
N PHE A 79 24.52 0.05 8.16
CA PHE A 79 23.20 -0.21 8.74
C PHE A 79 22.06 0.27 7.84
N THR A 80 20.86 -0.24 8.11
CA THR A 80 19.62 0.26 7.54
C THR A 80 18.96 1.21 8.53
N MET A 81 18.63 2.41 8.09
CA MET A 81 17.90 3.37 8.92
C MET A 81 16.48 2.87 9.18
N LYS A 82 15.99 3.12 10.39
CA LYS A 82 14.59 2.83 10.77
C LYS A 82 13.72 4.07 10.58
N HIS A 83 12.49 3.87 10.20
CA HIS A 83 11.43 4.89 10.18
C HIS A 83 10.17 4.32 10.82
N LYS A 84 9.22 5.19 11.14
CA LYS A 84 7.93 4.77 11.69
C LYS A 84 7.12 4.01 10.62
N PRO A 85 6.30 3.03 11.02
CA PRO A 85 5.36 2.39 10.13
C PRO A 85 4.34 3.41 9.59
N ASP A 86 3.76 3.10 8.43
CA ASP A 86 2.95 4.06 7.68
C ASP A 86 1.63 4.44 8.37
N ASN A 87 1.04 3.51 9.12
CA ASN A 87 -0.17 3.79 9.90
C ASN A 87 0.07 4.82 11.01
N GLU A 88 1.28 4.90 11.57
CA GLU A 88 1.63 5.91 12.59
C GLU A 88 1.96 7.29 12.01
N LYS A 89 2.03 7.44 10.69
CA LYS A 89 2.37 8.69 9.99
C LYS A 89 1.14 9.48 9.55
N ILE A 90 -0.06 8.99 9.77
CA ILE A 90 -1.30 9.70 9.42
C ILE A 90 -1.51 10.85 10.40
N TRP A 91 -1.67 12.03 9.84
CA TRP A 91 -1.92 13.24 10.62
C TRP A 91 -3.39 13.34 10.99
N ARG A 92 -3.65 13.94 12.16
CA ARG A 92 -5.02 14.26 12.56
C ARG A 92 -5.60 15.33 11.63
N LYS A 93 -6.92 15.29 11.42
CA LYS A 93 -7.60 16.18 10.48
C LYS A 93 -7.38 17.66 10.79
N GLU A 94 -7.28 18.04 12.07
CA GLU A 94 -7.04 19.43 12.48
C GLU A 94 -5.65 19.96 12.04
N ALA A 95 -4.69 19.06 11.80
CA ALA A 95 -3.35 19.41 11.35
C ALA A 95 -3.21 19.42 9.81
N CYS A 96 -4.30 19.08 9.09
CA CYS A 96 -4.30 18.99 7.64
C CYS A 96 -5.09 20.15 7.04
N ALA A 97 -4.53 20.77 6.00
CA ALA A 97 -5.30 21.68 5.15
C ALA A 97 -5.98 20.89 4.04
N GLU A 98 -7.18 21.30 3.65
CA GLU A 98 -7.86 20.74 2.49
C GLU A 98 -7.08 21.06 1.22
N ILE A 99 -6.83 20.03 0.41
CA ILE A 99 -6.13 20.16 -0.86
C ILE A 99 -7.17 20.21 -1.99
N ALA A 100 -7.29 21.35 -2.65
CA ALA A 100 -8.14 21.50 -3.83
C ALA A 100 -7.43 20.90 -5.05
N TYR A 101 -7.87 19.72 -5.47
CA TYR A 101 -7.39 19.10 -6.71
C TYR A 101 -8.14 19.63 -7.93
N PRO A 102 -7.48 19.83 -9.08
CA PRO A 102 -8.16 20.17 -10.31
C PRO A 102 -9.13 19.04 -10.72
N LYS A 103 -10.30 19.41 -11.22
CA LYS A 103 -11.27 18.43 -11.70
C LYS A 103 -10.70 17.68 -12.91
N PRO A 104 -10.88 16.35 -12.99
CA PRO A 104 -10.52 15.58 -14.17
C PRO A 104 -11.26 16.09 -15.43
N ASP A 105 -10.59 16.04 -16.57
CA ASP A 105 -11.12 16.53 -17.85
C ASP A 105 -11.97 15.49 -18.61
N GLY A 106 -11.99 14.26 -18.15
CA GLY A 106 -12.70 13.14 -18.79
C GLY A 106 -12.08 12.66 -20.11
N LYS A 107 -10.89 13.14 -20.46
CA LYS A 107 -10.19 12.79 -21.71
C LYS A 107 -8.83 12.18 -21.46
N ILE A 108 -8.00 12.85 -20.67
CA ILE A 108 -6.66 12.40 -20.26
C ILE A 108 -6.68 11.98 -18.80
N SER A 109 -7.46 12.68 -17.98
CA SER A 109 -7.61 12.40 -16.55
C SER A 109 -9.08 12.10 -16.23
N PHE A 110 -9.30 11.11 -15.37
CA PHE A 110 -10.61 10.60 -14.99
C PHE A 110 -10.79 10.66 -13.49
N ASP A 111 -12.04 10.78 -13.03
CA ASP A 111 -12.34 10.62 -11.61
C ASP A 111 -12.06 9.19 -11.13
N ARG A 112 -12.02 9.02 -9.81
CA ARG A 112 -11.65 7.74 -9.18
C ARG A 112 -12.56 6.59 -9.62
N LEU A 113 -13.88 6.79 -9.62
CA LEU A 113 -14.83 5.73 -9.94
C LEU A 113 -14.81 5.37 -11.43
N SER A 114 -14.68 6.37 -12.31
CA SER A 114 -14.49 6.13 -13.74
C SER A 114 -13.19 5.36 -14.02
N SER A 115 -12.11 5.66 -13.29
CA SER A 115 -10.84 4.94 -13.40
C SER A 115 -10.96 3.48 -12.96
N VAL A 116 -11.69 3.21 -11.88
CA VAL A 116 -12.00 1.83 -11.42
C VAL A 116 -12.83 1.09 -12.46
N PHE A 117 -13.86 1.72 -12.99
CA PHE A 117 -14.69 1.12 -14.06
C PHE A 117 -13.84 0.76 -15.29
N LEU A 118 -12.98 1.67 -15.75
CA LEU A 118 -12.09 1.44 -16.90
C LEU A 118 -11.03 0.35 -16.64
N SER A 119 -10.66 0.09 -15.39
CA SER A 119 -9.75 -0.99 -15.03
C SER A 119 -10.34 -2.38 -15.25
N ASN A 120 -11.65 -2.47 -15.45
CA ASN A 120 -12.40 -3.71 -15.61
C ASN A 120 -12.16 -4.72 -14.47
N THR A 121 -11.94 -4.21 -13.25
CA THR A 121 -11.83 -5.04 -12.06
C THR A 121 -13.17 -5.71 -11.78
N ASN A 122 -13.18 -7.02 -11.63
CA ASN A 122 -14.36 -7.81 -11.33
C ASN A 122 -14.06 -8.87 -10.27
N HIS A 123 -14.98 -9.07 -9.37
CA HIS A 123 -14.96 -10.10 -8.33
C HIS A 123 -16.21 -10.96 -8.45
N GLU A 124 -16.11 -12.21 -8.04
CA GLU A 124 -17.27 -13.11 -7.94
C GLU A 124 -18.25 -12.54 -6.90
N GLU A 125 -19.53 -12.45 -7.26
CA GLU A 125 -20.55 -11.81 -6.41
C GLU A 125 -20.80 -12.58 -5.11
N ASP A 126 -20.62 -13.89 -5.12
CA ASP A 126 -20.85 -14.80 -4.01
C ASP A 126 -19.59 -15.12 -3.19
N GLN A 127 -18.42 -14.57 -3.57
CA GLN A 127 -17.20 -14.77 -2.78
C GLN A 127 -17.29 -14.03 -1.44
N PRO A 128 -16.73 -14.61 -0.35
CA PRO A 128 -16.62 -13.93 0.92
C PRO A 128 -15.82 -12.62 0.80
N VAL A 129 -16.28 -11.56 1.48
CA VAL A 129 -15.58 -10.28 1.48
C VAL A 129 -14.23 -10.44 2.17
N HIS A 130 -13.16 -10.16 1.41
CA HIS A 130 -11.77 -10.26 1.89
C HIS A 130 -11.32 -9.08 2.77
N LEU A 131 -12.14 -8.04 2.87
CA LEU A 131 -11.88 -6.84 3.69
C LEU A 131 -12.74 -6.92 4.95
N GLN A 132 -12.13 -7.25 6.07
CA GLN A 132 -12.82 -7.43 7.34
C GLN A 132 -12.35 -6.41 8.37
N LEU A 133 -13.28 -5.96 9.21
CA LEU A 133 -12.96 -5.10 10.35
C LEU A 133 -12.78 -5.97 11.60
N LYS A 134 -11.72 -5.74 12.37
CA LYS A 134 -11.54 -6.35 13.68
C LYS A 134 -12.61 -5.85 14.66
N ASP A 135 -12.93 -4.56 14.56
CA ASP A 135 -14.00 -3.89 15.32
C ASP A 135 -14.76 -2.93 14.39
N ALA A 136 -16.03 -3.21 14.16
CA ALA A 136 -16.90 -2.43 13.28
C ALA A 136 -17.19 -1.01 13.77
N SER A 137 -16.96 -0.72 15.04
CA SER A 137 -17.22 0.59 15.63
C SER A 137 -16.10 1.61 15.36
N ILE A 138 -14.86 1.17 15.23
CA ILE A 138 -13.66 2.01 15.12
C ILE A 138 -13.73 3.04 13.98
N PRO A 139 -14.16 2.72 12.77
CA PRO A 139 -14.21 3.69 11.69
C PRO A 139 -15.03 4.94 12.04
N ILE A 140 -16.15 4.76 12.71
CA ILE A 140 -17.05 5.85 13.06
C ILE A 140 -16.71 6.48 14.42
N SER A 141 -16.41 5.66 15.44
CA SER A 141 -16.19 6.15 16.79
C SER A 141 -14.81 6.75 17.03
N TYR A 142 -13.81 6.34 16.27
CA TYR A 142 -12.41 6.73 16.46
C TYR A 142 -11.80 7.39 15.21
N ASN A 143 -11.81 6.71 14.06
CA ASN A 143 -11.15 7.21 12.85
C ASN A 143 -11.83 8.47 12.30
N LEU A 144 -13.15 8.49 12.22
CA LEU A 144 -13.92 9.62 11.69
C LEU A 144 -13.68 10.93 12.47
N PRO A 145 -13.83 10.98 13.82
CA PRO A 145 -13.59 12.21 14.57
C PRO A 145 -12.15 12.68 14.56
N LEU A 146 -11.15 11.77 14.54
CA LEU A 146 -9.73 12.13 14.64
C LEU A 146 -9.05 12.34 13.30
N TYR A 147 -9.42 11.59 12.27
CA TYR A 147 -8.72 11.51 10.99
C TYR A 147 -9.65 11.71 9.80
N ASP A 148 -10.95 11.98 10.05
CA ASP A 148 -11.97 12.10 9.01
C ASP A 148 -12.06 10.83 8.13
N GLU A 149 -12.05 9.68 8.78
CA GLU A 149 -11.97 8.32 8.20
C GLU A 149 -11.08 8.25 6.95
N PRO A 150 -9.76 8.11 7.13
CA PRO A 150 -8.79 8.31 6.05
C PRO A 150 -8.89 7.23 4.95
N ALA A 151 -9.58 6.11 5.21
CA ALA A 151 -9.80 5.08 4.21
C ALA A 151 -10.54 5.61 2.97
N GLN A 152 -11.40 6.62 3.16
CA GLN A 152 -12.10 7.29 2.06
C GLN A 152 -11.13 7.98 1.07
N ARG A 153 -9.94 8.37 1.54
CA ARG A 153 -8.94 9.11 0.76
C ARG A 153 -7.77 8.26 0.29
N TYR A 154 -7.21 7.43 1.16
CA TYR A 154 -6.07 6.61 0.75
C TYR A 154 -6.45 5.42 -0.15
N CYS A 155 -7.73 5.00 -0.16
CA CYS A 155 -8.17 3.96 -1.08
C CYS A 155 -8.26 4.48 -2.51
N PRO A 156 -7.48 3.95 -3.47
CA PRO A 156 -7.49 4.43 -4.84
C PRO A 156 -8.75 4.00 -5.62
N ALA A 157 -9.54 3.08 -5.07
CA ALA A 157 -10.64 2.43 -5.76
C ALA A 157 -12.03 2.76 -5.20
N GLY A 158 -12.14 3.67 -4.22
CA GLY A 158 -13.44 4.05 -3.64
C GLY A 158 -14.14 2.88 -2.93
N VAL A 159 -13.35 2.03 -2.27
CA VAL A 159 -13.91 0.87 -1.53
C VAL A 159 -14.58 1.31 -0.24
N TYR A 160 -14.05 2.35 0.41
CA TYR A 160 -14.50 2.79 1.73
C TYR A 160 -15.22 4.12 1.65
N GLU A 161 -16.38 4.19 2.27
CA GLU A 161 -17.21 5.40 2.33
C GLU A 161 -17.84 5.54 3.71
N VAL A 162 -17.98 6.77 4.18
CA VAL A 162 -18.87 7.11 5.31
C VAL A 162 -20.15 7.66 4.70
N VAL A 163 -21.25 7.02 4.98
CA VAL A 163 -22.58 7.39 4.48
C VAL A 163 -23.49 7.79 5.64
N GLY A 164 -24.45 8.67 5.41
CA GLY A 164 -25.41 9.11 6.43
C GLY A 164 -24.86 10.12 7.42
N GLU A 165 -23.72 10.77 7.13
CA GLU A 165 -23.14 11.79 8.01
C GLU A 165 -24.00 13.05 8.08
N GLU A 166 -24.54 13.51 6.95
CA GLU A 166 -25.45 14.66 6.89
C GLU A 166 -26.77 14.42 7.63
N GLU A 167 -27.18 13.18 7.75
CA GLU A 167 -28.40 12.74 8.43
C GLU A 167 -28.19 12.51 9.93
N GLY A 168 -26.96 12.71 10.42
CA GLY A 168 -26.58 12.47 11.81
C GLY A 168 -26.48 10.98 12.19
N ASN A 169 -26.45 10.08 11.24
CA ASN A 169 -26.31 8.64 11.45
C ASN A 169 -25.20 8.05 10.57
N PRO A 170 -23.93 8.39 10.82
CA PRO A 170 -22.83 7.95 10.00
C PRO A 170 -22.62 6.43 10.07
N ARG A 171 -22.42 5.80 8.94
CA ARG A 171 -22.12 4.37 8.80
C ARG A 171 -20.92 4.17 7.87
N PHE A 172 -20.06 3.24 8.24
CA PHE A 172 -18.93 2.85 7.40
C PHE A 172 -19.37 1.76 6.40
N GLN A 173 -19.21 2.03 5.12
CA GLN A 173 -19.57 1.15 4.03
C GLN A 173 -18.31 0.64 3.33
N ILE A 174 -18.28 -0.66 3.02
CA ILE A 174 -17.19 -1.32 2.30
C ILE A 174 -17.74 -1.84 0.96
N ASN A 175 -17.34 -1.20 -0.12
CA ASN A 175 -17.69 -1.58 -1.50
C ASN A 175 -16.60 -2.52 -2.05
N ALA A 176 -16.54 -3.74 -1.53
CA ALA A 176 -15.45 -4.70 -1.79
C ALA A 176 -15.27 -5.03 -3.29
N GLN A 177 -16.35 -4.94 -4.07
CA GLN A 177 -16.31 -5.17 -5.53
C GLN A 177 -15.38 -4.19 -6.28
N ASN A 178 -15.14 -3.01 -5.72
CA ASN A 178 -14.23 -2.02 -6.31
C ASN A 178 -12.75 -2.31 -6.00
N CYS A 179 -12.44 -3.27 -5.13
CA CYS A 179 -11.09 -3.48 -4.63
C CYS A 179 -10.11 -3.92 -5.72
N VAL A 180 -9.01 -3.18 -5.87
CA VAL A 180 -7.91 -3.49 -6.81
C VAL A 180 -6.73 -4.20 -6.12
N HIS A 181 -6.93 -4.75 -4.94
CA HIS A 181 -5.97 -5.55 -4.17
C HIS A 181 -4.61 -4.85 -3.91
N CYS A 182 -4.59 -3.53 -3.78
CA CYS A 182 -3.35 -2.79 -3.56
C CYS A 182 -2.81 -2.86 -2.11
N LYS A 183 -3.60 -3.39 -1.16
CA LYS A 183 -3.28 -3.51 0.28
C LYS A 183 -2.98 -2.19 1.00
N THR A 184 -3.25 -1.04 0.41
CA THR A 184 -3.03 0.26 1.04
C THR A 184 -3.78 0.39 2.37
N CYS A 185 -5.00 -0.15 2.45
CA CYS A 185 -5.81 -0.13 3.68
C CYS A 185 -5.18 -0.93 4.83
N ASP A 186 -4.67 -2.13 4.56
CA ASP A 186 -3.97 -2.97 5.52
C ASP A 186 -2.71 -2.29 6.10
N ILE A 187 -2.03 -1.48 5.27
CA ILE A 187 -0.80 -0.76 5.65
C ILE A 187 -1.09 0.57 6.34
N LYS A 188 -2.09 1.31 5.86
CA LYS A 188 -2.32 2.73 6.23
C LYS A 188 -3.33 2.95 7.33
N ASP A 189 -4.20 1.98 7.63
CA ASP A 189 -5.22 2.19 8.66
C ASP A 189 -4.59 2.57 10.01
N PRO A 190 -4.93 3.74 10.61
CA PRO A 190 -4.28 4.22 11.83
C PRO A 190 -4.34 3.25 12.99
N THR A 191 -5.42 2.50 13.07
CA THR A 191 -5.71 1.54 14.14
C THR A 191 -5.36 0.10 13.77
N GLN A 192 -4.94 -0.15 12.51
CA GLN A 192 -4.73 -1.50 11.97
C GLN A 192 -5.99 -2.38 12.14
N ASN A 193 -7.17 -1.75 12.01
CA ASN A 193 -8.47 -2.39 12.17
C ASN A 193 -8.92 -3.15 10.92
N ILE A 194 -8.51 -2.68 9.73
CA ILE A 194 -8.84 -3.34 8.48
C ILE A 194 -7.92 -4.54 8.30
N ASN A 195 -8.50 -5.72 8.27
CA ASN A 195 -7.82 -6.99 8.06
C ASN A 195 -8.09 -7.49 6.63
N TRP A 196 -7.02 -7.70 5.89
CA TRP A 196 -7.07 -8.19 4.51
C TRP A 196 -6.87 -9.72 4.51
N VAL A 197 -7.93 -10.52 4.26
CA VAL A 197 -7.94 -11.99 4.33
C VAL A 197 -8.06 -12.63 2.96
#